data_e92680a277c8b13a7a3a7066774a64b7
#
_entry.id   e92680a277c8b13a7a3a7066774a64b7
#
_cell.length_a   1.000
_cell.length_b   1.000
_cell.length_c   1.000
_cell.angle_alpha   90.00
_cell.angle_beta   90.00
_cell.angle_gamma   90.00
#
_symmetry.space_group_name_H-M   'P 1'
#
loop_
_entity.id
_entity.type
_entity.pdbx_description
1 polymer ?
#
loop_
_entity_poly.entity_id
_entity_poly.type
_entity_poly.pdbx_seq_one_letter_code
_entity_poly.pdbx_strand_id
1 'polypeptide(L)'
;IRWQPSHLIVLGHGENSIFETLLEIQESSPGLSITPVIADVRDQQRIMQVFAAQKPDVVFHAAAHKHVPLMEMNIDEAIDNNVGGTKNVVKACEENNVDRLVMISTDKAIRPANIMGATKRFSEMMVLDAAHRTGHAYCVVRFGNVLGSRGSVVPLFKHQIAMGGPVTITHPDMKRYFMTIPEAVYLVLQSSGMSKGGETFV
;
A
#
# COMPACT_ATOMS: atom_id res chain seq x y z
N ILE A 1 16.19 4.02 9.12
CA ILE A 1 14.98 3.24 9.47
C ILE A 1 14.91 3.12 11.00
N ARG A 2 13.93 3.81 11.64
CA ARG A 2 13.85 3.87 13.13
C ARG A 2 13.53 2.52 13.80
N TRP A 3 12.95 1.57 13.09
CA TRP A 3 12.48 0.28 13.62
C TRP A 3 13.53 -0.83 13.51
N GLN A 4 14.68 -0.53 12.94
CA GLN A 4 15.87 -1.41 12.87
C GLN A 4 15.53 -2.88 12.49
N PRO A 5 14.89 -3.12 11.34
CA PRO A 5 14.64 -4.48 10.90
C PRO A 5 15.99 -5.18 10.67
N SER A 6 16.09 -6.46 10.97
CA SER A 6 17.27 -7.26 10.68
C SER A 6 17.46 -7.47 9.18
N HIS A 7 16.36 -7.53 8.45
CA HIS A 7 16.30 -7.73 7.01
C HIS A 7 15.09 -7.02 6.41
N LEU A 8 15.23 -6.45 5.21
CA LEU A 8 14.16 -5.78 4.49
C LEU A 8 14.00 -6.40 3.10
N ILE A 9 12.78 -6.84 2.79
CA ILE A 9 12.41 -7.32 1.46
C ILE A 9 11.64 -6.21 0.76
N VAL A 10 12.14 -5.73 -0.37
CA VAL A 10 11.50 -4.69 -1.17
C VAL A 10 10.93 -5.33 -2.42
N LEU A 11 9.58 -5.48 -2.47
CA LEU A 11 8.89 -6.16 -3.55
C LEU A 11 8.03 -5.19 -4.36
N GLY A 12 8.12 -5.28 -5.68
CA GLY A 12 7.27 -4.53 -6.62
C GLY A 12 7.49 -4.98 -8.06
N HIS A 13 6.54 -4.65 -8.94
CA HIS A 13 6.65 -5.02 -10.37
C HIS A 13 7.50 -4.06 -11.19
N GLY A 14 7.70 -2.82 -10.73
CA GLY A 14 8.46 -1.79 -11.44
C GLY A 14 9.96 -1.85 -11.12
N GLU A 15 10.79 -2.34 -12.04
CA GLU A 15 12.24 -2.42 -11.89
C GLU A 15 12.86 -1.08 -11.45
N ASN A 16 12.54 -0.01 -12.15
CA ASN A 16 13.08 1.32 -11.83
C ASN A 16 12.70 1.78 -10.41
N SER A 17 11.46 1.53 -9.99
CA SER A 17 11.00 1.89 -8.63
C SER A 17 11.73 1.10 -7.56
N ILE A 18 12.00 -0.19 -7.79
CA ILE A 18 12.82 -1.01 -6.89
C ILE A 18 14.24 -0.49 -6.84
N PHE A 19 14.85 -0.19 -7.98
CA PHE A 19 16.21 0.33 -8.07
C PHE A 19 16.36 1.68 -7.33
N GLU A 20 15.46 2.64 -7.56
CA GLU A 20 15.45 3.93 -6.86
C GLU A 20 15.33 3.74 -5.35
N THR A 21 14.41 2.87 -4.91
CA THR A 21 14.21 2.57 -3.48
C THR A 21 15.46 1.95 -2.86
N LEU A 22 16.16 1.08 -3.57
CA LEU A 22 17.43 0.49 -3.09
C LEU A 22 18.51 1.55 -2.88
N LEU A 23 18.68 2.48 -3.82
CA LEU A 23 19.65 3.56 -3.70
C LEU A 23 19.34 4.42 -2.46
N GLU A 24 18.08 4.85 -2.29
CA GLU A 24 17.66 5.65 -1.13
C GLU A 24 17.91 4.93 0.20
N ILE A 25 17.65 3.62 0.27
CA ILE A 25 17.88 2.84 1.49
C ILE A 25 19.38 2.66 1.77
N GLN A 26 20.17 2.37 0.75
CA GLN A 26 21.63 2.22 0.90
C GLN A 26 22.29 3.51 1.38
N GLU A 27 21.85 4.67 0.89
CA GLU A 27 22.33 5.97 1.34
C GLU A 27 21.91 6.28 2.79
N SER A 28 20.64 6.00 3.14
CA SER A 28 20.08 6.37 4.44
C SER A 28 20.37 5.36 5.56
N SER A 29 20.67 4.12 5.22
CA SER A 29 20.86 3.00 6.15
C SER A 29 21.93 2.03 5.65
N PRO A 30 23.20 2.49 5.54
CA PRO A 30 24.28 1.62 5.08
C PRO A 30 24.47 0.44 6.05
N GLY A 31 24.51 -0.77 5.47
CA GLY A 31 24.65 -2.00 6.23
C GLY A 31 23.36 -2.74 6.57
N LEU A 32 22.17 -2.18 6.25
CA LEU A 32 20.93 -2.93 6.33
C LEU A 32 20.90 -4.02 5.26
N SER A 33 20.60 -5.26 5.69
CA SER A 33 20.39 -6.37 4.75
C SER A 33 19.10 -6.17 3.96
N ILE A 34 19.19 -6.17 2.61
CA ILE A 34 18.06 -5.91 1.74
C ILE A 34 18.00 -6.97 0.65
N THR A 35 16.81 -7.53 0.42
CA THR A 35 16.51 -8.37 -0.76
C THR A 35 15.54 -7.64 -1.69
N PRO A 36 15.98 -7.19 -2.87
CA PRO A 36 15.07 -6.69 -3.90
C PRO A 36 14.35 -7.85 -4.60
N VAL A 37 13.06 -7.70 -4.83
CA VAL A 37 12.23 -8.68 -5.54
C VAL A 37 11.40 -7.98 -6.60
N ILE A 38 11.64 -8.32 -7.87
CA ILE A 38 10.76 -7.89 -8.95
C ILE A 38 9.67 -8.96 -9.10
N ALA A 39 8.44 -8.60 -8.71
CA ALA A 39 7.27 -9.47 -8.79
C ALA A 39 5.98 -8.63 -8.84
N ASP A 40 5.00 -9.13 -9.58
CA ASP A 40 3.64 -8.59 -9.61
C ASP A 40 2.78 -9.32 -8.58
N VAL A 41 2.02 -8.57 -7.77
CA VAL A 41 1.12 -9.17 -6.77
C VAL A 41 0.03 -10.03 -7.40
N ARG A 42 -0.27 -9.86 -8.69
CA ARG A 42 -1.21 -10.68 -9.46
C ARG A 42 -0.67 -12.08 -9.77
N ASP A 43 0.65 -12.24 -9.82
CA ASP A 43 1.29 -13.54 -10.01
C ASP A 43 1.33 -14.33 -8.70
N GLN A 44 0.26 -15.10 -8.46
CA GLN A 44 0.11 -15.92 -7.26
C GLN A 44 1.30 -16.87 -7.05
N GLN A 45 1.76 -17.54 -8.11
CA GLN A 45 2.85 -18.50 -8.00
C GLN A 45 4.14 -17.82 -7.55
N ARG A 46 4.47 -16.67 -8.15
CA ARG A 46 5.66 -15.91 -7.81
C ARG A 46 5.60 -15.38 -6.39
N ILE A 47 4.46 -14.83 -5.96
CA ILE A 47 4.27 -14.34 -4.58
C ILE A 47 4.45 -15.48 -3.57
N MET A 48 3.84 -16.65 -3.80
CA MET A 48 4.01 -17.82 -2.93
C MET A 48 5.46 -18.27 -2.82
N GLN A 49 6.20 -18.32 -3.94
CA GLN A 49 7.63 -18.66 -3.94
C GLN A 49 8.46 -17.66 -3.13
N VAL A 50 8.18 -16.37 -3.28
CA VAL A 50 8.90 -15.31 -2.54
C VAL A 50 8.67 -15.44 -1.04
N PHE A 51 7.44 -15.61 -0.60
CA PHE A 51 7.10 -15.76 0.82
C PHE A 51 7.71 -17.03 1.43
N ALA A 52 7.64 -18.16 0.72
CA ALA A 52 8.26 -19.40 1.16
C ALA A 52 9.79 -19.29 1.31
N ALA A 53 10.45 -18.56 0.41
CA ALA A 53 11.90 -18.36 0.44
C ALA A 53 12.35 -17.33 1.49
N GLN A 54 11.61 -16.22 1.63
CA GLN A 54 12.01 -15.08 2.45
C GLN A 54 11.45 -15.12 3.88
N LYS A 55 10.34 -15.83 4.11
CA LYS A 55 9.68 -16.00 5.42
C LYS A 55 9.56 -14.69 6.21
N PRO A 56 8.87 -13.68 5.68
CA PRO A 56 8.74 -12.40 6.37
C PRO A 56 7.91 -12.53 7.66
N ASP A 57 8.34 -11.90 8.75
CA ASP A 57 7.56 -11.80 9.99
C ASP A 57 6.45 -10.75 9.87
N VAL A 58 6.72 -9.67 9.13
CA VAL A 58 5.81 -8.54 8.97
C VAL A 58 5.69 -8.16 7.48
N VAL A 59 4.47 -7.98 7.01
CA VAL A 59 4.18 -7.56 5.64
C VAL A 59 3.42 -6.24 5.64
N PHE A 60 3.93 -5.25 4.90
CA PHE A 60 3.23 -4.02 4.58
C PHE A 60 2.73 -4.07 3.14
N HIS A 61 1.43 -4.27 2.96
CA HIS A 61 0.82 -4.38 1.64
C HIS A 61 0.33 -3.01 1.15
N ALA A 62 1.15 -2.35 0.33
CA ALA A 62 0.85 -1.06 -0.27
C ALA A 62 0.59 -1.13 -1.79
N ALA A 63 0.73 -2.30 -2.40
CA ALA A 63 0.52 -2.48 -3.84
C ALA A 63 -0.97 -2.33 -4.19
N ALA A 64 -1.30 -1.24 -4.90
CA ALA A 64 -2.65 -0.97 -5.39
C ALA A 64 -2.65 0.12 -6.46
N HIS A 65 -3.59 0.05 -7.40
CA HIS A 65 -3.95 1.17 -8.25
C HIS A 65 -4.84 2.15 -7.47
N LYS A 66 -4.53 3.45 -7.53
CA LYS A 66 -5.16 4.47 -6.68
C LYS A 66 -5.85 5.62 -7.44
N HIS A 67 -5.61 5.76 -8.73
CA HIS A 67 -6.15 6.86 -9.53
C HIS A 67 -7.61 6.59 -9.90
N VAL A 68 -8.55 7.29 -9.24
CA VAL A 68 -9.99 7.09 -9.43
C VAL A 68 -10.40 7.17 -10.90
N PRO A 69 -10.09 8.23 -11.68
CA PRO A 69 -10.53 8.30 -13.07
C PRO A 69 -9.99 7.15 -13.94
N LEU A 70 -8.75 6.71 -13.70
CA LEU A 70 -8.18 5.60 -14.46
C LEU A 70 -8.86 4.27 -14.12
N MET A 71 -9.23 4.07 -12.86
CA MET A 71 -9.88 2.83 -12.42
C MET A 71 -11.35 2.74 -12.88
N GLU A 72 -12.04 3.87 -13.03
CA GLU A 72 -13.36 3.91 -13.67
C GLU A 72 -13.30 3.48 -15.16
N MET A 73 -12.19 3.75 -15.82
CA MET A 73 -11.97 3.38 -17.23
C MET A 73 -11.37 1.99 -17.42
N ASN A 74 -10.83 1.38 -16.34
CA ASN A 74 -10.13 0.10 -16.37
C ASN A 74 -10.54 -0.76 -15.16
N ILE A 75 -11.82 -1.16 -15.14
CA ILE A 75 -12.45 -1.85 -14.00
C ILE A 75 -11.78 -3.21 -13.75
N ASP A 76 -11.57 -3.98 -14.81
CA ASP A 76 -10.96 -5.31 -14.71
C ASP A 76 -9.54 -5.22 -14.11
N GLU A 77 -8.74 -4.25 -14.56
CA GLU A 77 -7.40 -4.00 -14.03
C GLU A 77 -7.44 -3.58 -12.56
N ALA A 78 -8.43 -2.77 -12.16
CA ALA A 78 -8.63 -2.39 -10.76
C ALA A 78 -8.96 -3.61 -9.88
N ILE A 79 -9.80 -4.52 -10.37
CA ILE A 79 -10.18 -5.75 -9.67
C ILE A 79 -8.98 -6.69 -9.60
N ASP A 80 -8.34 -6.97 -10.71
CA ASP A 80 -7.23 -7.93 -10.78
C ASP A 80 -6.05 -7.50 -9.90
N ASN A 81 -5.68 -6.23 -9.96
CA ASN A 81 -4.57 -5.71 -9.16
C ASN A 81 -4.94 -5.54 -7.67
N ASN A 82 -6.02 -4.82 -7.38
CA ASN A 82 -6.33 -4.45 -5.99
C ASN A 82 -6.96 -5.62 -5.22
N VAL A 83 -7.88 -6.38 -5.83
CA VAL A 83 -8.56 -7.49 -5.18
C VAL A 83 -7.78 -8.79 -5.38
N GLY A 84 -7.48 -9.15 -6.61
CA GLY A 84 -6.70 -10.35 -6.95
C GLY A 84 -5.32 -10.34 -6.31
N GLY A 85 -4.59 -9.21 -6.45
CA GLY A 85 -3.29 -9.03 -5.81
C GLY A 85 -3.34 -9.13 -4.29
N THR A 86 -4.33 -8.49 -3.63
CA THR A 86 -4.50 -8.62 -2.18
C THR A 86 -4.83 -10.05 -1.76
N LYS A 87 -5.70 -10.75 -2.51
CA LYS A 87 -6.00 -12.17 -2.27
C LYS A 87 -4.72 -13.03 -2.27
N ASN A 88 -3.84 -12.82 -3.24
CA ASN A 88 -2.58 -13.55 -3.34
C ASN A 88 -1.65 -13.26 -2.16
N VAL A 89 -1.53 -11.99 -1.74
CA VAL A 89 -0.72 -11.60 -0.59
C VAL A 89 -1.28 -12.20 0.71
N VAL A 90 -2.60 -12.10 0.93
CA VAL A 90 -3.27 -12.70 2.11
C VAL A 90 -3.02 -14.21 2.17
N LYS A 91 -3.24 -14.91 1.05
CA LYS A 91 -2.99 -16.34 0.96
C LYS A 91 -1.54 -16.70 1.27
N ALA A 92 -0.58 -15.93 0.73
CA ALA A 92 0.83 -16.15 1.00
C ALA A 92 1.18 -15.91 2.48
N CYS A 93 0.58 -14.91 3.12
CA CYS A 93 0.73 -14.67 4.56
C CYS A 93 0.21 -15.86 5.38
N GLU A 94 -0.98 -16.36 5.07
CA GLU A 94 -1.59 -17.52 5.77
C GLU A 94 -0.75 -18.80 5.63
N GLU A 95 -0.36 -19.13 4.39
CA GLU A 95 0.40 -20.38 4.12
C GLU A 95 1.82 -20.35 4.70
N ASN A 96 2.39 -19.17 4.95
CA ASN A 96 3.73 -19.04 5.53
C ASN A 96 3.72 -18.56 6.99
N ASN A 97 2.57 -18.55 7.66
CA ASN A 97 2.38 -18.16 9.06
C ASN A 97 3.00 -16.78 9.36
N VAL A 98 2.76 -15.79 8.50
CA VAL A 98 3.21 -14.42 8.74
C VAL A 98 2.51 -13.85 9.96
N ASP A 99 3.25 -13.34 10.93
CA ASP A 99 2.67 -12.85 12.19
C ASP A 99 1.82 -11.60 12.01
N ARG A 100 2.24 -10.70 11.11
CA ARG A 100 1.62 -9.38 10.94
C ARG A 100 1.46 -9.01 9.47
N LEU A 101 0.24 -8.59 9.12
CA LEU A 101 -0.06 -7.99 7.82
C LEU A 101 -0.74 -6.63 8.03
N VAL A 102 -0.13 -5.57 7.51
CA VAL A 102 -0.71 -4.24 7.51
C VAL A 102 -1.08 -3.86 6.08
N MET A 103 -2.36 -3.79 5.80
CA MET A 103 -2.86 -3.33 4.51
C MET A 103 -3.05 -1.82 4.51
N ILE A 104 -2.39 -1.16 3.57
CA ILE A 104 -2.58 0.27 3.33
C ILE A 104 -3.89 0.49 2.56
N SER A 105 -4.81 1.25 3.14
CA SER A 105 -6.11 1.58 2.58
C SER A 105 -6.34 3.11 2.54
N THR A 106 -7.57 3.52 2.32
CA THR A 106 -7.94 4.91 2.04
C THR A 106 -9.28 5.28 2.68
N ASP A 107 -9.49 6.56 2.95
CA ASP A 107 -10.78 7.15 3.31
C ASP A 107 -11.90 6.82 2.32
N LYS A 108 -11.56 6.62 1.04
CA LYS A 108 -12.50 6.31 -0.06
C LYS A 108 -13.09 4.89 0.03
N ALA A 109 -12.55 4.02 0.89
CA ALA A 109 -13.09 2.68 1.17
C ALA A 109 -14.20 2.69 2.23
N ILE A 110 -14.47 3.79 2.95
CA ILE A 110 -15.47 3.86 4.02
C ILE A 110 -16.90 3.71 3.47
N ARG A 111 -17.24 4.51 2.48
CA ARG A 111 -18.50 4.45 1.69
C ARG A 111 -18.16 4.61 0.23
N PRO A 112 -17.72 3.54 -0.42
CA PRO A 112 -17.15 3.64 -1.75
C PRO A 112 -18.19 4.14 -2.76
N ALA A 113 -17.88 5.27 -3.40
CA ALA A 113 -18.67 5.86 -4.48
C ALA A 113 -17.96 5.72 -5.84
N ASN A 114 -16.89 4.94 -5.92
CA ASN A 114 -16.09 4.72 -7.12
C ASN A 114 -15.42 3.34 -7.07
N ILE A 115 -15.01 2.85 -8.25
CA ILE A 115 -14.40 1.52 -8.42
C ILE A 115 -13.14 1.34 -7.55
N MET A 116 -12.25 2.33 -7.53
CA MET A 116 -11.03 2.25 -6.72
C MET A 116 -11.36 2.08 -5.23
N GLY A 117 -12.28 2.88 -4.70
CA GLY A 117 -12.75 2.75 -3.31
C GLY A 117 -13.41 1.40 -3.03
N ALA A 118 -14.24 0.90 -3.96
CA ALA A 118 -14.92 -0.40 -3.85
C ALA A 118 -13.90 -1.55 -3.82
N THR A 119 -12.90 -1.56 -4.72
CA THR A 119 -11.85 -2.58 -4.73
C THR A 119 -11.03 -2.56 -3.45
N LYS A 120 -10.69 -1.37 -2.92
CA LYS A 120 -9.99 -1.26 -1.63
C LYS A 120 -10.86 -1.76 -0.48
N ARG A 121 -12.15 -1.45 -0.46
CA ARG A 121 -13.08 -1.96 0.57
C ARG A 121 -13.17 -3.49 0.54
N PHE A 122 -13.24 -4.08 -0.64
CA PHE A 122 -13.25 -5.53 -0.78
C PHE A 122 -11.95 -6.17 -0.28
N SER A 123 -10.83 -5.56 -0.61
CA SER A 123 -9.51 -5.97 -0.13
C SER A 123 -9.39 -5.91 1.40
N GLU A 124 -9.94 -4.87 2.04
CA GLU A 124 -10.01 -4.77 3.51
C GLU A 124 -10.75 -5.94 4.12
N MET A 125 -11.92 -6.30 3.55
CA MET A 125 -12.73 -7.40 4.06
C MET A 125 -11.95 -8.73 4.02
N MET A 126 -11.16 -8.98 2.97
CA MET A 126 -10.33 -10.19 2.89
C MET A 126 -9.25 -10.23 3.97
N VAL A 127 -8.57 -9.11 4.23
CA VAL A 127 -7.54 -9.03 5.28
C VAL A 127 -8.14 -9.23 6.68
N LEU A 128 -9.29 -8.61 6.95
CA LEU A 128 -9.98 -8.73 8.23
C LEU A 128 -10.56 -10.14 8.45
N ASP A 129 -11.10 -10.77 7.40
CA ASP A 129 -11.54 -12.16 7.44
C ASP A 129 -10.36 -13.11 7.73
N ALA A 130 -9.23 -12.91 7.07
CA ALA A 130 -8.02 -13.68 7.33
C ALA A 130 -7.52 -13.52 8.77
N ALA A 131 -7.57 -12.30 9.33
CA ALA A 131 -7.25 -12.08 10.73
C ALA A 131 -8.12 -12.90 11.67
N HIS A 132 -9.44 -12.94 11.42
CA HIS A 132 -10.38 -13.73 12.22
C HIS A 132 -10.16 -15.25 12.09
N ARG A 133 -9.83 -15.72 10.90
CA ARG A 133 -9.59 -17.15 10.64
C ARG A 133 -8.27 -17.65 11.24
N THR A 134 -7.22 -16.84 11.17
CA THR A 134 -5.86 -17.25 11.57
C THR A 134 -5.51 -16.86 13.01
N GLY A 135 -6.15 -15.83 13.56
CA GLY A 135 -5.77 -15.23 14.84
C GLY A 135 -4.49 -14.38 14.77
N HIS A 136 -3.92 -14.17 13.58
CA HIS A 136 -2.74 -13.34 13.40
C HIS A 136 -3.07 -11.84 13.44
N ALA A 137 -2.06 -11.01 13.71
CA ALA A 137 -2.19 -9.56 13.82
C ALA A 137 -2.30 -8.87 12.43
N TYR A 138 -3.31 -9.25 11.64
CA TYR A 138 -3.60 -8.61 10.38
C TYR A 138 -4.54 -7.43 10.58
N CYS A 139 -4.20 -6.27 10.04
CA CYS A 139 -4.99 -5.05 10.18
C CYS A 139 -5.01 -4.21 8.92
N VAL A 140 -5.91 -3.24 8.92
CA VAL A 140 -6.09 -2.26 7.85
C VAL A 140 -5.80 -0.88 8.39
N VAL A 141 -5.11 -0.04 7.63
CA VAL A 141 -4.89 1.37 7.95
C VAL A 141 -5.47 2.24 6.84
N ARG A 142 -6.42 3.10 7.20
CA ARG A 142 -7.05 4.07 6.30
C ARG A 142 -6.51 5.46 6.58
N PHE A 143 -6.13 6.18 5.55
CA PHE A 143 -5.81 7.61 5.65
C PHE A 143 -6.24 8.36 4.39
N GLY A 144 -6.32 9.68 4.50
CA GLY A 144 -6.69 10.57 3.41
C GLY A 144 -5.55 10.82 2.43
N ASN A 145 -5.41 12.07 1.99
CA ASN A 145 -4.38 12.41 1.02
C ASN A 145 -3.03 12.61 1.70
N VAL A 146 -1.97 12.12 1.06
CA VAL A 146 -0.58 12.29 1.52
C VAL A 146 0.12 13.30 0.62
N LEU A 147 0.63 14.38 1.21
CA LEU A 147 1.35 15.44 0.51
C LEU A 147 2.59 14.92 -0.19
N GLY A 148 2.78 15.32 -1.44
CA GLY A 148 3.97 14.93 -2.22
C GLY A 148 3.99 13.48 -2.71
N SER A 149 2.92 12.69 -2.48
CA SER A 149 2.84 11.33 -3.04
C SER A 149 2.82 11.36 -4.57
N ARG A 150 3.47 10.37 -5.21
CA ARG A 150 3.55 10.26 -6.68
C ARG A 150 2.15 10.29 -7.31
N GLY A 151 1.97 11.13 -8.35
CA GLY A 151 0.69 11.28 -9.04
C GLY A 151 -0.42 11.93 -8.20
N SER A 152 -0.10 12.61 -7.10
CA SER A 152 -1.06 13.38 -6.30
C SER A 152 -1.32 14.77 -6.88
N VAL A 153 -2.34 15.44 -6.34
CA VAL A 153 -2.80 16.77 -6.83
C VAL A 153 -1.73 17.85 -6.67
N VAL A 154 -0.88 17.81 -5.65
CA VAL A 154 0.12 18.85 -5.40
C VAL A 154 1.20 18.91 -6.49
N PRO A 155 1.84 17.80 -6.91
CA PRO A 155 2.71 17.80 -8.09
C PRO A 155 2.01 18.27 -9.36
N LEU A 156 0.75 17.87 -9.58
CA LEU A 156 -0.04 18.34 -10.73
C LEU A 156 -0.21 19.85 -10.71
N PHE A 157 -0.62 20.44 -9.58
CA PHE A 157 -0.78 21.89 -9.44
C PHE A 157 0.54 22.64 -9.65
N LYS A 158 1.64 22.15 -9.08
CA LYS A 158 2.97 22.74 -9.31
C LYS A 158 3.33 22.74 -10.80
N HIS A 159 3.06 21.65 -11.51
CA HIS A 159 3.29 21.57 -12.95
C HIS A 159 2.42 22.56 -13.72
N GLN A 160 1.11 22.65 -13.42
CA GLN A 160 0.19 23.58 -14.07
C GLN A 160 0.61 25.05 -13.82
N ILE A 161 1.02 25.38 -12.61
CA ILE A 161 1.52 26.73 -12.27
C ILE A 161 2.80 27.05 -13.08
N ALA A 162 3.74 26.11 -13.16
CA ALA A 162 4.98 26.29 -13.91
C ALA A 162 4.73 26.48 -15.41
N MET A 163 3.64 25.93 -15.96
CA MET A 163 3.20 26.11 -17.35
C MET A 163 2.38 27.40 -17.59
N GLY A 164 2.19 28.25 -16.56
CA GLY A 164 1.42 29.49 -16.67
C GLY A 164 -0.06 29.35 -16.32
N GLY A 165 -0.51 28.22 -15.81
CA GLY A 165 -1.91 27.96 -15.43
C GLY A 165 -2.84 27.66 -16.60
N PRO A 166 -4.15 27.58 -16.38
CA PRO A 166 -4.84 27.62 -15.08
C PRO A 166 -4.63 26.35 -14.24
N VAL A 167 -4.86 26.46 -12.93
CA VAL A 167 -4.95 25.31 -12.04
C VAL A 167 -6.36 24.71 -12.15
N THR A 168 -6.45 23.39 -12.43
CA THR A 168 -7.74 22.69 -12.56
C THR A 168 -8.19 22.15 -11.20
N ILE A 169 -9.39 22.55 -10.77
CA ILE A 169 -10.03 22.03 -9.55
C ILE A 169 -11.33 21.32 -9.90
N THR A 170 -11.67 20.27 -9.18
CA THR A 170 -12.89 19.50 -9.42
C THR A 170 -14.14 20.25 -8.96
N HIS A 171 -14.04 20.98 -7.85
CA HIS A 171 -15.11 21.80 -7.29
C HIS A 171 -14.51 22.88 -6.38
N PRO A 172 -15.02 24.14 -6.40
CA PRO A 172 -14.46 25.23 -5.59
C PRO A 172 -14.51 24.97 -4.08
N ASP A 173 -15.54 24.30 -3.60
CA ASP A 173 -15.71 24.02 -2.15
C ASP A 173 -15.10 22.67 -1.72
N MET A 174 -14.28 22.04 -2.58
CA MET A 174 -13.68 20.76 -2.26
C MET A 174 -12.68 20.87 -1.12
N LYS A 175 -12.91 20.09 -0.05
CA LYS A 175 -12.00 19.97 1.09
C LYS A 175 -11.38 18.56 1.15
N ARG A 176 -10.13 18.48 1.55
CA ARG A 176 -9.41 17.21 1.76
C ARG A 176 -8.55 17.32 3.00
N TYR A 177 -8.49 16.23 3.76
CA TYR A 177 -7.50 16.07 4.82
C TYR A 177 -6.17 15.68 4.19
N PHE A 178 -5.10 16.28 4.67
CA PHE A 178 -3.73 15.99 4.24
C PHE A 178 -2.87 15.64 5.44
N MET A 179 -1.93 14.73 5.22
CA MET A 179 -0.82 14.45 6.11
C MET A 179 0.49 14.40 5.32
N THR A 180 1.61 14.50 5.98
CA THR A 180 2.92 14.32 5.36
C THR A 180 3.26 12.83 5.22
N ILE A 181 4.18 12.49 4.31
CA ILE A 181 4.67 11.10 4.17
C ILE A 181 5.25 10.57 5.49
N PRO A 182 6.11 11.31 6.23
CA PRO A 182 6.63 10.83 7.51
C PRO A 182 5.54 10.55 8.55
N GLU A 183 4.51 11.39 8.66
CA GLU A 183 3.37 11.16 9.56
C GLU A 183 2.61 9.89 9.18
N ALA A 184 2.25 9.73 7.90
CA ALA A 184 1.55 8.54 7.42
C ALA A 184 2.34 7.27 7.72
N VAL A 185 3.64 7.25 7.40
CA VAL A 185 4.51 6.09 7.64
C VAL A 185 4.64 5.80 9.14
N TYR A 186 4.81 6.82 9.97
CA TYR A 186 4.90 6.65 11.42
C TYR A 186 3.63 6.00 12.00
N LEU A 187 2.44 6.48 11.60
CA LEU A 187 1.16 5.94 12.03
C LEU A 187 0.94 4.49 11.56
N VAL A 188 1.32 4.18 10.32
CA VAL A 188 1.27 2.81 9.78
C VAL A 188 2.14 1.85 10.60
N LEU A 189 3.36 2.27 10.93
CA LEU A 189 4.26 1.46 11.75
C LEU A 189 3.72 1.29 13.18
N GLN A 190 3.17 2.35 13.79
CA GLN A 190 2.52 2.25 15.10
C GLN A 190 1.33 1.30 15.07
N SER A 191 0.47 1.39 14.06
CA SER A 191 -0.68 0.50 13.89
C SER A 191 -0.25 -0.97 13.82
N SER A 192 0.85 -1.26 13.12
CA SER A 192 1.45 -2.60 13.10
C SER A 192 1.81 -3.10 14.50
N GLY A 193 2.42 -2.25 15.34
CA GLY A 193 2.80 -2.61 16.71
C GLY A 193 1.61 -2.78 17.66
N MET A 194 0.53 -2.02 17.43
CA MET A 194 -0.67 -2.00 18.29
C MET A 194 -1.69 -3.09 17.91
N SER A 195 -1.69 -3.55 16.66
CA SER A 195 -2.67 -4.52 16.16
C SER A 195 -2.59 -5.84 16.90
N LYS A 196 -3.78 -6.35 17.23
CA LYS A 196 -4.01 -7.70 17.76
C LYS A 196 -4.69 -8.61 16.76
N GLY A 197 -5.17 -8.07 15.65
CA GLY A 197 -5.84 -8.74 14.53
C GLY A 197 -7.31 -8.34 14.39
N GLY A 198 -7.68 -7.95 13.16
CA GLY A 198 -9.05 -7.57 12.82
C GLY A 198 -9.38 -6.07 12.98
N GLU A 199 -8.41 -5.22 13.33
CA GLU A 199 -8.66 -3.80 13.49
C GLU A 199 -8.57 -3.04 12.15
N THR A 200 -9.35 -1.96 12.09
CA THR A 200 -9.19 -0.91 11.07
C THR A 200 -8.84 0.39 11.78
N PHE A 201 -7.60 0.82 11.61
CA PHE A 201 -7.11 2.12 12.10
C PHE A 201 -7.45 3.23 11.10
N VAL A 202 -7.83 4.42 11.61
CA VAL A 202 -8.21 5.59 10.80
C VAL A 202 -7.48 6.82 11.30
#